data_df1be9f787a85bcc70a55c772ad7f782
#
_entry.id   df1be9f787a85bcc70a55c772ad7f782
#
_cell.length_a   1.000
_cell.length_b   1.000
_cell.length_c   1.000
_cell.angle_alpha   90.00
_cell.angle_beta   90.00
_cell.angle_gamma   90.00
#
_symmetry.space_group_name_H-M   'P 1'
#
loop_
_entity.id
_entity.type
_entity.pdbx_description
1 polymer ?
#
loop_
_entity_poly.entity_id
_entity_poly.type
_entity_poly.pdbx_seq_one_letter_code
_entity_poly.pdbx_strand_id
1 'polypeptide(L)'
;MKKAKGIAKSVAVASVIMSGSLGIQATSAFADSKGTVENLQNGGKVYNSFKTTYDMKQNIKNSIKVSFIEDPYADKKIAIVTTDGSNIDAKYTINSGYYNAGLKWPSAYHTEAEITSSDSAQFHKAAPVNTMTSAKVTSEVGYTLGGSVKVGVNDKGPNADASITGSFAWKESVSYDQVDYKTVLETHTDKKLNWKVGFQSFNFPEWGIYNRDSFNTFYGNQLFMKSRSYNEGTNNFVSKDTVPALTGYGFSPNVVAVITADKTESTSDLKITNRRISDQYNIEWVSSKWWGTNNKDTYNEFFTNNYKLDWKNHQVTLDNQKALEEQMIGINNVNNQLNKGKGKLSFSMNGDQLKATSSNAGYGISYEDENWGIFVNGEKVYTFNEKTTVGNISNDINKLNIKGPYIEIKQI
;
A
#
# COMPACT_ATOMS: atom_id res chain seq x y z
N MET A 1 1.59 42.92 -42.03
CA MET A 1 2.02 41.57 -41.60
C MET A 1 2.51 41.63 -40.15
N LYS A 2 1.70 41.23 -39.17
CA LYS A 2 2.08 41.11 -37.77
C LYS A 2 2.04 39.62 -37.42
N LYS A 3 3.21 39.06 -37.06
CA LYS A 3 3.38 37.69 -36.60
C LYS A 3 2.91 37.60 -35.13
N ALA A 4 1.91 36.79 -34.88
CA ALA A 4 1.56 36.36 -33.52
C ALA A 4 2.51 35.26 -33.06
N LYS A 5 3.22 35.49 -31.95
CA LYS A 5 4.02 34.46 -31.25
C LYS A 5 3.12 33.75 -30.25
N GLY A 6 2.79 32.51 -30.52
CA GLY A 6 2.18 31.62 -29.56
C GLY A 6 3.22 31.14 -28.55
N ILE A 7 2.97 31.35 -27.26
CA ILE A 7 3.79 30.82 -26.18
C ILE A 7 3.16 29.49 -25.75
N ALA A 8 3.78 28.39 -26.13
CA ALA A 8 3.47 27.08 -25.59
C ALA A 8 4.13 26.98 -24.21
N LYS A 9 3.34 26.88 -23.14
CA LYS A 9 3.80 26.50 -21.81
C LYS A 9 3.84 24.98 -21.73
N SER A 10 5.02 24.41 -21.89
CA SER A 10 5.28 23.01 -21.55
C SER A 10 5.41 22.88 -20.04
N VAL A 11 4.52 22.10 -19.43
CA VAL A 11 4.66 21.66 -18.04
C VAL A 11 5.61 20.46 -18.06
N ALA A 12 6.81 20.66 -17.61
CA ALA A 12 7.78 19.58 -17.40
C ALA A 12 7.45 18.88 -16.08
N VAL A 13 7.02 17.63 -16.14
CA VAL A 13 6.98 16.74 -14.98
C VAL A 13 8.40 16.23 -14.76
N ALA A 14 9.08 16.76 -13.75
CA ALA A 14 10.39 16.28 -13.35
C ALA A 14 10.24 15.01 -12.50
N SER A 15 10.51 13.85 -13.08
CA SER A 15 10.78 12.61 -12.35
C SER A 15 12.18 12.69 -11.76
N VAL A 16 12.30 12.91 -10.46
CA VAL A 16 13.57 12.85 -9.75
C VAL A 16 13.85 11.41 -9.37
N ILE A 17 14.75 10.76 -10.09
CA ILE A 17 15.40 9.53 -9.65
C ILE A 17 16.52 9.96 -8.70
N MET A 18 16.35 9.74 -7.40
CA MET A 18 17.45 9.86 -6.44
C MET A 18 17.93 8.47 -6.05
N SER A 19 19.04 8.06 -6.63
CA SER A 19 19.94 7.07 -6.06
C SER A 19 20.91 7.78 -5.12
N GLY A 20 20.80 7.54 -3.82
CA GLY A 20 21.72 8.08 -2.84
C GLY A 20 21.30 7.75 -1.43
N SER A 21 22.04 6.89 -0.77
CA SER A 21 21.94 6.55 0.64
C SER A 21 22.30 7.78 1.49
N LEU A 22 21.29 8.47 1.97
CA LEU A 22 21.37 9.38 3.11
C LEU A 22 20.05 9.27 3.85
N GLY A 23 20.14 9.04 5.17
CA GLY A 23 18.98 8.94 6.04
C GLY A 23 18.13 10.20 5.98
N ILE A 24 17.11 10.18 5.14
CA ILE A 24 16.08 11.20 5.11
C ILE A 24 14.99 10.70 6.05
N GLN A 25 14.83 11.37 7.18
CA GLN A 25 13.62 11.29 7.97
C GLN A 25 12.47 11.67 7.04
N ALA A 26 11.68 10.67 6.64
CA ALA A 26 10.48 10.91 5.85
C ALA A 26 9.44 11.56 6.78
N THR A 27 9.37 12.86 6.77
CA THR A 27 8.18 13.57 7.23
C THR A 27 7.04 13.15 6.30
N SER A 28 6.11 12.35 6.82
CA SER A 28 4.86 12.05 6.13
C SER A 28 4.01 13.32 6.12
N ALA A 29 4.26 14.19 5.16
CA ALA A 29 3.38 15.30 4.87
C ALA A 29 2.06 14.71 4.36
N PHE A 30 1.06 14.62 5.23
CA PHE A 30 -0.32 14.45 4.79
C PHE A 30 -0.74 15.76 4.13
N ALA A 31 -0.54 15.86 2.84
CA ALA A 31 -1.13 16.93 2.08
C ALA A 31 -2.64 16.65 2.00
N ASP A 32 -3.39 17.24 2.91
CA ASP A 32 -4.79 17.59 2.68
C ASP A 32 -4.79 18.68 1.61
N SER A 33 -4.46 18.31 0.38
CA SER A 33 -4.57 19.22 -0.75
C SER A 33 -6.06 19.42 -1.00
N LYS A 34 -6.53 20.66 -0.86
CA LYS A 34 -7.82 21.06 -1.43
C LYS A 34 -7.81 20.54 -2.87
N GLY A 35 -8.79 19.68 -3.19
CA GLY A 35 -8.84 19.00 -4.47
C GLY A 35 -8.81 20.02 -5.61
N THR A 36 -8.14 19.67 -6.71
CA THR A 36 -8.16 20.49 -7.92
C THR A 36 -9.49 20.28 -8.63
N VAL A 37 -10.04 21.37 -9.17
CA VAL A 37 -11.24 21.34 -9.99
C VAL A 37 -10.84 21.56 -11.44
N GLU A 38 -11.25 20.64 -12.31
CA GLU A 38 -11.01 20.72 -13.74
C GLU A 38 -12.34 20.86 -14.47
N ASN A 39 -12.44 21.86 -15.34
CA ASN A 39 -13.62 22.07 -16.17
C ASN A 39 -13.51 21.21 -17.42
N LEU A 40 -14.54 20.42 -17.67
CA LEU A 40 -14.70 19.66 -18.89
C LEU A 40 -15.47 20.49 -19.94
N GLN A 41 -15.43 20.06 -21.19
CA GLN A 41 -16.30 20.62 -22.20
C GLN A 41 -17.79 20.41 -21.84
N ASN A 42 -18.70 21.24 -22.38
CA ASN A 42 -20.14 21.13 -22.19
C ASN A 42 -20.64 21.16 -20.72
N GLY A 43 -19.92 21.86 -19.81
CA GLY A 43 -20.39 22.14 -18.46
C GLY A 43 -20.11 21.05 -17.43
N GLY A 44 -19.45 19.96 -17.79
CA GLY A 44 -18.99 18.97 -16.83
C GLY A 44 -17.80 19.48 -16.01
N LYS A 45 -17.62 18.91 -14.81
CA LYS A 45 -16.49 19.21 -13.91
C LYS A 45 -15.93 17.94 -13.31
N VAL A 46 -14.62 17.94 -13.01
CA VAL A 46 -13.96 16.91 -12.25
C VAL A 46 -13.33 17.51 -11.00
N TYR A 47 -13.63 16.91 -9.85
CA TYR A 47 -13.08 17.27 -8.55
C TYR A 47 -12.15 16.16 -8.10
N ASN A 48 -10.86 16.45 -8.03
CA ASN A 48 -9.84 15.48 -7.61
C ASN A 48 -9.60 15.59 -6.10
N SER A 49 -9.67 14.48 -5.39
CA SER A 49 -9.38 14.39 -3.96
C SER A 49 -8.40 13.25 -3.71
N PHE A 50 -7.43 13.46 -2.80
CA PHE A 50 -6.32 12.54 -2.57
C PHE A 50 -6.21 12.17 -1.10
N LYS A 51 -5.84 10.93 -0.82
CA LYS A 51 -5.44 10.47 0.52
C LYS A 51 -4.29 9.49 0.42
N THR A 52 -3.30 9.68 1.29
CA THR A 52 -2.15 8.77 1.43
C THR A 52 -1.95 8.42 2.89
N THR A 53 -1.71 7.15 3.14
CA THR A 53 -1.44 6.59 4.46
C THR A 53 -0.30 5.59 4.38
N TYR A 54 0.36 5.32 5.49
CA TYR A 54 1.52 4.44 5.54
C TYR A 54 1.53 3.58 6.80
N ASP A 55 1.71 2.27 6.64
CA ASP A 55 1.99 1.34 7.73
C ASP A 55 3.48 1.04 7.79
N MET A 56 4.17 1.60 8.77
CA MET A 56 5.61 1.40 8.98
C MET A 56 5.96 -0.05 9.30
N LYS A 57 5.10 -0.75 10.05
CA LYS A 57 5.35 -2.14 10.45
C LYS A 57 5.32 -3.06 9.23
N GLN A 58 4.35 -2.88 8.35
CA GLN A 58 4.22 -3.68 7.13
C GLN A 58 5.03 -3.11 5.96
N ASN A 59 5.49 -1.87 6.08
CA ASN A 59 6.13 -1.12 5.01
C ASN A 59 5.25 -1.08 3.74
N ILE A 60 3.98 -0.71 3.96
CA ILE A 60 2.96 -0.59 2.93
C ILE A 60 2.39 0.82 2.94
N LYS A 61 2.40 1.47 1.80
CA LYS A 61 1.79 2.77 1.56
C LYS A 61 0.51 2.60 0.73
N ASN A 62 -0.61 3.09 1.25
CA ASN A 62 -1.85 3.20 0.51
C ASN A 62 -2.03 4.66 0.07
N SER A 63 -2.13 4.89 -1.23
CA SER A 63 -2.41 6.19 -1.82
C SER A 63 -3.61 6.03 -2.76
N ILE A 64 -4.59 6.89 -2.62
CA ILE A 64 -5.73 6.93 -3.55
C ILE A 64 -5.96 8.35 -4.06
N LYS A 65 -6.32 8.44 -5.34
CA LYS A 65 -6.94 9.61 -5.94
C LYS A 65 -8.38 9.25 -6.31
N VAL A 66 -9.31 10.09 -5.94
CA VAL A 66 -10.71 9.98 -6.34
C VAL A 66 -11.08 11.20 -7.18
N SER A 67 -11.42 10.95 -8.43
CA SER A 67 -11.91 11.96 -9.38
C SER A 67 -13.43 11.87 -9.44
N PHE A 68 -14.12 12.76 -8.71
CA PHE A 68 -15.58 12.87 -8.75
C PHE A 68 -15.97 13.65 -10.01
N ILE A 69 -16.81 13.05 -10.85
CA ILE A 69 -17.27 13.65 -12.10
C ILE A 69 -18.68 14.18 -11.93
N GLU A 70 -18.82 15.51 -11.98
CA GLU A 70 -20.09 16.19 -12.05
C GLU A 70 -20.47 16.32 -13.53
N ASP A 71 -21.40 15.50 -13.98
CA ASP A 71 -21.89 15.47 -15.36
C ASP A 71 -23.37 15.84 -15.39
N PRO A 72 -23.74 16.98 -16.04
CA PRO A 72 -25.14 17.41 -16.11
C PRO A 72 -26.03 16.49 -16.96
N TYR A 73 -25.44 15.60 -17.76
CA TYR A 73 -26.16 14.70 -18.67
C TYR A 73 -26.25 13.26 -18.13
N ALA A 74 -25.52 12.92 -17.07
CA ALA A 74 -25.59 11.60 -16.47
C ALA A 74 -26.71 11.51 -15.44
N ASP A 75 -27.36 10.35 -15.33
CA ASP A 75 -28.40 10.04 -14.34
C ASP A 75 -27.83 9.52 -13.03
N LYS A 76 -26.55 9.21 -13.00
CA LYS A 76 -25.84 8.73 -11.81
C LYS A 76 -24.68 9.64 -11.45
N LYS A 77 -24.26 9.58 -10.19
CA LYS A 77 -22.98 10.10 -9.72
C LYS A 77 -21.87 9.16 -10.16
N ILE A 78 -20.70 9.71 -10.46
CA ILE A 78 -19.57 8.96 -11.00
C ILE A 78 -18.30 9.38 -10.27
N ALA A 79 -17.52 8.40 -9.84
CA ALA A 79 -16.18 8.61 -9.31
C ALA A 79 -15.20 7.59 -9.92
N ILE A 80 -14.01 8.07 -10.26
CA ILE A 80 -12.91 7.22 -10.71
C ILE A 80 -11.86 7.20 -9.60
N VAL A 81 -11.58 6.01 -9.08
CA VAL A 81 -10.61 5.77 -8.01
C VAL A 81 -9.36 5.16 -8.61
N THR A 82 -8.20 5.75 -8.36
CA THR A 82 -6.90 5.18 -8.71
C THR A 82 -6.06 4.95 -7.46
N THR A 83 -5.20 3.93 -7.49
CA THR A 83 -4.26 3.62 -6.41
C THR A 83 -2.84 4.08 -6.70
N ASP A 84 -2.67 4.93 -7.72
CA ASP A 84 -1.36 5.47 -8.09
C ASP A 84 -0.66 6.15 -6.89
N GLY A 85 0.64 5.92 -6.77
CA GLY A 85 1.42 6.37 -5.63
C GLY A 85 1.40 5.42 -4.42
N SER A 86 0.64 4.33 -4.44
CA SER A 86 0.74 3.24 -3.46
C SER A 86 2.07 2.48 -3.63
N ASN A 87 2.51 1.81 -2.56
CA ASN A 87 3.72 0.98 -2.59
C ASN A 87 3.62 -0.15 -1.57
N ILE A 88 4.05 -1.34 -1.96
CA ILE A 88 4.15 -2.52 -1.12
C ILE A 88 5.60 -2.99 -1.19
N ASP A 89 6.38 -2.73 -0.15
CA ASP A 89 7.78 -3.18 -0.06
C ASP A 89 7.87 -4.71 -0.12
N ALA A 90 8.93 -5.25 -0.72
CA ALA A 90 9.11 -6.69 -0.84
C ALA A 90 9.35 -7.38 0.49
N LYS A 91 9.93 -6.69 1.47
CA LYS A 91 10.49 -7.29 2.71
C LYS A 91 11.32 -8.55 2.43
N TYR A 92 12.09 -8.48 1.34
CA TYR A 92 13.03 -9.52 0.98
C TYR A 92 14.11 -9.63 2.04
N THR A 93 14.15 -10.75 2.76
CA THR A 93 15.10 -10.96 3.86
C THR A 93 15.74 -12.33 3.81
N ILE A 94 17.05 -12.37 4.09
CA ILE A 94 17.84 -13.58 4.14
C ILE A 94 18.28 -13.82 5.60
N ASN A 95 18.06 -15.03 6.10
CA ASN A 95 18.56 -15.51 7.36
C ASN A 95 19.58 -16.60 7.10
N SER A 96 20.69 -16.59 7.84
CA SER A 96 21.80 -17.50 7.66
C SER A 96 22.07 -18.34 8.92
N GLY A 97 22.34 -19.61 8.70
CA GLY A 97 22.98 -20.53 9.63
C GLY A 97 24.13 -21.25 8.94
N TYR A 98 24.93 -22.02 9.68
CA TYR A 98 26.13 -22.67 9.12
C TYR A 98 25.79 -23.71 8.05
N TYR A 99 24.77 -24.55 8.30
CA TYR A 99 24.32 -25.61 7.39
C TYR A 99 22.90 -25.36 6.83
N ASN A 100 22.37 -24.17 7.02
CA ASN A 100 21.08 -23.76 6.50
C ASN A 100 21.05 -22.28 6.17
N ALA A 101 20.14 -21.89 5.30
CA ALA A 101 19.81 -20.49 5.07
C ALA A 101 18.36 -20.40 4.61
N GLY A 102 17.72 -19.29 4.94
CA GLY A 102 16.33 -19.04 4.59
C GLY A 102 16.18 -17.69 3.89
N LEU A 103 15.28 -17.64 2.93
CA LEU A 103 14.93 -16.45 2.17
C LEU A 103 13.43 -16.25 2.22
N LYS A 104 12.97 -15.16 2.85
CA LYS A 104 11.60 -14.67 2.74
C LYS A 104 11.49 -13.81 1.48
N TRP A 105 10.51 -14.09 0.63
CA TRP A 105 10.32 -13.40 -0.64
C TRP A 105 8.84 -13.29 -1.00
N PRO A 106 8.40 -12.18 -1.66
CA PRO A 106 7.01 -12.00 -2.07
C PRO A 106 6.64 -12.86 -3.27
N SER A 107 5.71 -13.77 -3.09
CA SER A 107 5.16 -14.61 -4.15
C SER A 107 3.91 -14.04 -4.81
N ALA A 108 3.22 -13.12 -4.13
CA ALA A 108 2.10 -12.37 -4.70
C ALA A 108 1.84 -11.05 -3.97
N TYR A 109 1.30 -10.10 -4.74
CA TYR A 109 0.75 -8.83 -4.25
C TYR A 109 -0.74 -8.78 -4.59
N HIS A 110 -1.54 -8.22 -3.69
CA HIS A 110 -2.96 -7.98 -3.94
C HIS A 110 -3.30 -6.51 -3.69
N THR A 111 -4.20 -5.99 -4.50
CA THR A 111 -4.89 -4.73 -4.26
C THR A 111 -6.38 -5.02 -4.30
N GLU A 112 -7.05 -4.81 -3.18
CA GLU A 112 -8.47 -5.05 -3.04
C GLU A 112 -9.20 -3.72 -2.83
N ALA A 113 -10.34 -3.55 -3.51
CA ALA A 113 -11.27 -2.45 -3.30
C ALA A 113 -12.65 -3.04 -2.98
N GLU A 114 -13.30 -2.54 -1.91
CA GLU A 114 -14.61 -3.03 -1.48
C GLU A 114 -15.49 -1.86 -1.04
N ILE A 115 -16.71 -1.79 -1.58
CA ILE A 115 -17.74 -0.87 -1.11
C ILE A 115 -18.45 -1.53 0.07
N THR A 116 -18.22 -1.01 1.28
CA THR A 116 -18.65 -1.65 2.54
C THR A 116 -19.96 -1.09 3.08
N SER A 117 -20.32 0.14 2.71
CA SER A 117 -21.56 0.79 3.15
C SER A 117 -22.03 1.74 2.03
N SER A 118 -23.08 1.38 1.38
CA SER A 118 -23.89 2.17 0.44
C SER A 118 -24.97 1.30 -0.16
N ASP A 119 -26.15 1.85 -0.34
CA ASP A 119 -27.27 1.15 -0.96
C ASP A 119 -27.15 1.15 -2.50
N SER A 120 -26.66 2.24 -3.09
CA SER A 120 -26.67 2.46 -4.52
C SER A 120 -25.28 2.46 -5.18
N ALA A 121 -24.19 2.71 -4.42
CA ALA A 121 -22.85 2.71 -4.99
C ALA A 121 -22.40 1.32 -5.39
N GLN A 122 -21.84 1.23 -6.61
CA GLN A 122 -21.35 -0.04 -7.15
C GLN A 122 -20.15 0.19 -8.06
N PHE A 123 -19.27 -0.83 -8.17
CA PHE A 123 -18.23 -0.84 -9.18
C PHE A 123 -18.84 -1.08 -10.57
N HIS A 124 -18.59 -0.14 -11.49
CA HIS A 124 -19.08 -0.22 -12.84
C HIS A 124 -18.05 -0.76 -13.83
N LYS A 125 -16.80 -0.33 -13.70
CA LYS A 125 -15.65 -0.75 -14.50
C LYS A 125 -14.40 -0.81 -13.64
N ALA A 126 -13.42 -1.58 -14.10
CA ALA A 126 -12.12 -1.73 -13.45
C ALA A 126 -11.00 -1.80 -14.51
N ALA A 127 -9.79 -1.43 -14.15
CA ALA A 127 -8.60 -1.59 -14.97
C ALA A 127 -7.36 -1.90 -14.08
N PRO A 128 -6.47 -2.82 -14.50
CA PRO A 128 -6.63 -3.67 -15.67
C PRO A 128 -7.74 -4.71 -15.47
N VAL A 129 -8.34 -5.15 -16.58
CA VAL A 129 -9.32 -6.25 -16.60
C VAL A 129 -8.66 -7.53 -17.12
N ASN A 130 -9.24 -8.67 -16.79
CA ASN A 130 -8.76 -9.99 -17.21
C ASN A 130 -7.36 -10.35 -16.70
N THR A 131 -6.72 -11.30 -17.35
CA THR A 131 -5.35 -11.74 -17.06
C THR A 131 -4.37 -10.99 -17.95
N MET A 132 -3.41 -10.31 -17.34
CA MET A 132 -2.33 -9.58 -18.02
C MET A 132 -1.02 -10.34 -17.82
N THR A 133 -0.47 -10.85 -18.93
CA THR A 133 0.76 -11.66 -18.93
C THR A 133 1.98 -10.93 -19.46
N SER A 134 1.80 -9.76 -20.09
CA SER A 134 2.90 -8.92 -20.59
C SER A 134 3.79 -8.39 -19.47
N ALA A 135 5.09 -8.26 -19.72
CA ALA A 135 6.04 -7.72 -18.74
C ALA A 135 5.70 -6.29 -18.29
N LYS A 136 5.04 -5.52 -19.16
CA LYS A 136 4.49 -4.21 -18.85
C LYS A 136 2.98 -4.23 -19.00
N VAL A 137 2.27 -3.87 -17.95
CA VAL A 137 0.82 -3.66 -17.96
C VAL A 137 0.51 -2.21 -18.31
N THR A 138 -0.31 -2.01 -19.32
CA THR A 138 -0.89 -0.70 -19.63
C THR A 138 -2.38 -0.84 -19.85
N SER A 139 -3.15 0.06 -19.26
CA SER A 139 -4.60 0.11 -19.41
C SER A 139 -5.08 1.55 -19.30
N GLU A 140 -6.20 1.88 -19.90
CA GLU A 140 -6.76 3.22 -19.89
C GLU A 140 -8.27 3.15 -19.63
N VAL A 141 -8.75 4.03 -18.77
CA VAL A 141 -10.18 4.22 -18.53
C VAL A 141 -10.56 5.58 -19.07
N GLY A 142 -11.47 5.64 -20.02
CA GLY A 142 -11.99 6.86 -20.60
C GLY A 142 -13.47 7.07 -20.22
N TYR A 143 -13.80 8.30 -19.82
CA TYR A 143 -15.15 8.73 -19.49
C TYR A 143 -15.66 9.75 -20.55
N THR A 144 -16.87 9.56 -21.03
CA THR A 144 -17.57 10.48 -21.93
C THR A 144 -18.78 11.07 -21.21
N LEU A 145 -19.07 12.36 -21.38
CA LEU A 145 -20.27 13.00 -20.84
C LEU A 145 -21.54 12.24 -21.29
N GLY A 146 -22.49 12.12 -20.39
CA GLY A 146 -23.67 11.25 -20.54
C GLY A 146 -23.52 9.87 -19.89
N GLY A 147 -22.43 9.65 -19.10
CA GLY A 147 -22.25 8.45 -18.27
C GLY A 147 -21.58 7.26 -18.97
N SER A 148 -21.05 7.41 -20.19
CA SER A 148 -20.40 6.32 -20.91
C SER A 148 -18.94 6.13 -20.44
N VAL A 149 -18.57 4.91 -20.06
CA VAL A 149 -17.21 4.52 -19.65
C VAL A 149 -16.67 3.45 -20.59
N LYS A 150 -15.45 3.65 -21.09
CA LYS A 150 -14.71 2.65 -21.87
C LYS A 150 -13.41 2.29 -21.17
N VAL A 151 -13.00 1.03 -21.30
CA VAL A 151 -11.71 0.53 -20.80
C VAL A 151 -10.92 0.01 -21.99
N GLY A 152 -9.71 0.54 -22.18
CA GLY A 152 -8.73 0.04 -23.13
C GLY A 152 -7.68 -0.78 -22.38
N VAL A 153 -7.26 -1.89 -22.96
CA VAL A 153 -6.27 -2.79 -22.39
C VAL A 153 -5.25 -3.12 -23.46
N ASN A 154 -3.98 -3.01 -23.14
CA ASN A 154 -2.92 -3.49 -24.01
C ASN A 154 -2.30 -4.78 -23.47
N ASP A 155 -2.54 -5.89 -24.18
CA ASP A 155 -1.97 -7.22 -23.92
C ASP A 155 -0.97 -7.65 -25.03
N LYS A 156 -0.57 -6.73 -25.91
CA LYS A 156 0.20 -7.09 -27.13
C LYS A 156 1.69 -6.79 -27.06
N GLY A 157 2.29 -6.68 -25.88
CA GLY A 157 3.72 -6.52 -25.73
C GLY A 157 4.22 -5.11 -25.35
N PRO A 158 5.52 -4.92 -25.15
CA PRO A 158 6.11 -3.76 -24.46
C PRO A 158 5.98 -2.41 -25.17
N ASN A 159 5.60 -2.39 -26.44
CA ASN A 159 5.56 -1.17 -27.26
C ASN A 159 4.16 -0.82 -27.79
N ALA A 160 3.11 -1.50 -27.35
CA ALA A 160 1.76 -1.19 -27.78
C ALA A 160 1.10 -0.28 -26.75
N ASP A 161 0.68 0.90 -27.15
CA ASP A 161 -0.08 1.81 -26.29
C ASP A 161 -1.52 1.32 -26.11
N ALA A 162 -2.00 1.28 -24.86
CA ALA A 162 -3.41 1.06 -24.58
C ALA A 162 -4.18 2.33 -24.94
N SER A 163 -4.37 2.58 -26.24
CA SER A 163 -5.15 3.74 -26.68
C SER A 163 -6.58 3.35 -26.95
N ILE A 164 -7.50 3.96 -26.22
CA ILE A 164 -8.92 3.94 -26.56
C ILE A 164 -9.14 5.03 -27.63
N THR A 165 -9.58 4.61 -28.82
CA THR A 165 -9.98 5.59 -29.85
C THR A 165 -11.30 6.24 -29.49
N GLY A 166 -11.31 7.56 -29.40
CA GLY A 166 -12.50 8.36 -29.12
C GLY A 166 -12.16 9.67 -28.40
N SER A 167 -13.10 10.59 -28.44
CA SER A 167 -13.02 11.85 -27.70
C SER A 167 -13.60 11.62 -26.31
N PHE A 168 -12.74 11.57 -25.29
CA PHE A 168 -13.12 11.42 -23.88
C PHE A 168 -13.05 12.76 -23.17
N ALA A 169 -14.01 13.00 -22.28
CA ALA A 169 -14.02 14.16 -21.40
C ALA A 169 -12.98 14.00 -20.26
N TRP A 170 -12.76 12.76 -19.80
CA TRP A 170 -11.78 12.44 -18.77
C TRP A 170 -11.10 11.09 -19.04
N LYS A 171 -9.83 10.97 -18.68
CA LYS A 171 -9.05 9.74 -18.81
C LYS A 171 -8.17 9.49 -17.60
N GLU A 172 -8.08 8.22 -17.21
CA GLU A 172 -7.12 7.72 -16.21
C GLU A 172 -6.35 6.56 -16.82
N SER A 173 -5.03 6.55 -16.59
CA SER A 173 -4.13 5.54 -17.15
C SER A 173 -3.52 4.69 -16.06
N VAL A 174 -3.38 3.40 -16.34
CA VAL A 174 -2.65 2.40 -15.53
C VAL A 174 -1.36 2.06 -16.24
N SER A 175 -0.23 2.08 -15.53
CA SER A 175 1.04 1.59 -16.07
C SER A 175 1.92 1.08 -14.94
N TYR A 176 2.40 -0.16 -15.05
CA TYR A 176 3.41 -0.74 -14.16
C TYR A 176 4.12 -1.93 -14.83
N ASP A 177 5.32 -2.24 -14.34
CA ASP A 177 6.09 -3.39 -14.79
C ASP A 177 5.84 -4.60 -13.90
N GLN A 178 5.76 -5.80 -14.52
CA GLN A 178 5.51 -7.07 -13.83
C GLN A 178 6.34 -8.24 -14.42
N VAL A 179 7.59 -7.99 -14.74
CA VAL A 179 8.50 -9.04 -15.25
C VAL A 179 8.50 -10.23 -14.29
N ASP A 180 8.33 -11.45 -14.82
CA ASP A 180 8.22 -12.72 -14.08
C ASP A 180 6.98 -12.88 -13.19
N TYR A 181 6.05 -11.91 -13.25
CA TYR A 181 4.75 -11.93 -12.59
C TYR A 181 3.63 -11.79 -13.60
N LYS A 182 2.41 -12.06 -13.20
CA LYS A 182 1.20 -11.75 -13.97
C LYS A 182 0.11 -11.14 -13.10
N THR A 183 -0.65 -10.23 -13.68
CA THR A 183 -1.83 -9.66 -13.04
C THR A 183 -3.08 -10.45 -13.43
N VAL A 184 -3.93 -10.72 -12.44
CA VAL A 184 -5.26 -11.31 -12.62
C VAL A 184 -6.26 -10.51 -11.80
N LEU A 185 -7.37 -10.12 -12.40
CA LEU A 185 -8.53 -9.61 -11.68
C LEU A 185 -9.33 -10.82 -11.19
N GLU A 186 -9.02 -11.28 -9.95
CA GLU A 186 -9.59 -12.50 -9.37
C GLU A 186 -11.06 -12.34 -8.94
N THR A 187 -11.42 -11.12 -8.51
CA THR A 187 -12.79 -10.79 -8.11
C THR A 187 -13.25 -9.53 -8.82
N HIS A 188 -14.41 -9.59 -9.43
CA HIS A 188 -15.08 -8.46 -10.05
C HIS A 188 -16.59 -8.59 -9.82
N THR A 189 -17.05 -7.94 -8.77
CA THR A 189 -18.48 -7.84 -8.42
C THR A 189 -18.86 -6.37 -8.27
N ASP A 190 -20.13 -6.09 -8.13
CA ASP A 190 -20.63 -4.72 -7.92
C ASP A 190 -20.09 -4.08 -6.62
N LYS A 191 -19.66 -4.89 -5.65
CA LYS A 191 -19.18 -4.43 -4.34
C LYS A 191 -17.72 -4.73 -4.06
N LYS A 192 -17.06 -5.58 -4.85
CA LYS A 192 -15.68 -5.98 -4.58
C LYS A 192 -14.87 -6.23 -5.84
N LEU A 193 -13.65 -5.69 -5.83
CA LEU A 193 -12.59 -5.94 -6.81
C LEU A 193 -11.36 -6.49 -6.09
N ASN A 194 -10.65 -7.46 -6.70
CA ASN A 194 -9.37 -7.96 -6.21
C ASN A 194 -8.43 -8.22 -7.38
N TRP A 195 -7.36 -7.46 -7.46
CA TRP A 195 -6.25 -7.69 -8.38
C TRP A 195 -5.13 -8.43 -7.67
N LYS A 196 -4.66 -9.50 -8.27
CA LYS A 196 -3.50 -10.26 -7.83
C LYS A 196 -2.39 -10.15 -8.85
N VAL A 197 -1.20 -9.76 -8.40
CA VAL A 197 0.05 -9.80 -9.16
C VAL A 197 0.89 -10.93 -8.60
N GLY A 198 0.85 -12.09 -9.27
CA GLY A 198 1.43 -13.34 -8.79
C GLY A 198 2.65 -13.78 -9.56
N PHE A 199 3.68 -14.23 -8.85
CA PHE A 199 4.91 -14.79 -9.43
C PHE A 199 4.62 -15.96 -10.35
N GLN A 200 5.30 -16.00 -11.49
CA GLN A 200 5.18 -17.08 -12.48
C GLN A 200 6.39 -17.99 -12.49
N SER A 201 7.53 -17.44 -12.86
CA SER A 201 8.78 -18.18 -12.96
C SER A 201 9.94 -17.19 -12.94
N PHE A 202 11.12 -17.69 -12.61
CA PHE A 202 12.38 -16.97 -12.69
C PHE A 202 13.34 -17.73 -13.60
N ASN A 203 13.87 -17.03 -14.59
CA ASN A 203 14.89 -17.58 -15.48
C ASN A 203 16.26 -17.18 -14.97
N PHE A 204 16.97 -18.14 -14.38
CA PHE A 204 18.39 -17.95 -14.04
C PHE A 204 19.25 -18.52 -15.18
N PRO A 205 19.98 -17.68 -15.93
CA PRO A 205 20.63 -18.08 -17.19
C PRO A 205 21.56 -19.30 -17.09
N GLU A 206 22.23 -19.49 -15.92
CA GLU A 206 23.16 -20.61 -15.70
C GLU A 206 22.46 -21.92 -15.34
N TRP A 207 21.24 -21.85 -14.75
CA TRP A 207 20.57 -23.01 -14.13
C TRP A 207 19.23 -23.34 -14.73
N GLY A 208 18.59 -22.41 -15.45
CA GLY A 208 17.32 -22.59 -16.12
C GLY A 208 16.14 -21.86 -15.50
N ILE A 209 14.93 -22.27 -15.90
CA ILE A 209 13.67 -21.64 -15.47
C ILE A 209 13.09 -22.41 -14.32
N TYR A 210 12.81 -21.72 -13.21
CA TYR A 210 12.21 -22.30 -12.02
C TYR A 210 10.98 -21.51 -11.59
N ASN A 211 10.06 -22.21 -10.94
CA ASN A 211 8.87 -21.63 -10.33
C ASN A 211 8.68 -22.15 -8.89
N ARG A 212 7.61 -21.73 -8.23
CA ARG A 212 7.30 -22.12 -6.84
C ARG A 212 7.16 -23.65 -6.65
N ASP A 213 6.84 -24.40 -7.71
CA ASP A 213 6.57 -25.85 -7.71
C ASP A 213 7.71 -26.68 -8.29
N SER A 214 8.77 -26.03 -8.78
CA SER A 214 9.89 -26.74 -9.40
C SER A 214 10.54 -27.69 -8.39
N PHE A 215 10.73 -28.93 -8.81
CA PHE A 215 11.35 -29.98 -8.00
C PHE A 215 12.35 -30.77 -8.79
N ASN A 216 13.50 -31.03 -8.15
CA ASN A 216 14.56 -31.88 -8.67
C ASN A 216 14.88 -32.97 -7.62
N THR A 217 15.00 -34.23 -8.04
CA THR A 217 15.26 -35.35 -7.12
C THR A 217 16.60 -35.28 -6.40
N PHE A 218 17.56 -34.51 -6.90
CA PHE A 218 18.89 -34.36 -6.31
C PHE A 218 19.05 -33.12 -5.45
N TYR A 219 18.33 -32.04 -5.75
CA TYR A 219 18.54 -30.72 -5.12
C TYR A 219 17.26 -30.07 -4.55
N GLY A 220 16.13 -30.77 -4.64
CA GLY A 220 14.83 -30.23 -4.24
C GLY A 220 14.40 -29.08 -5.13
N ASN A 221 13.78 -28.04 -4.57
CA ASN A 221 13.41 -26.82 -5.27
C ASN A 221 14.67 -25.94 -5.46
N GLN A 222 14.92 -25.45 -6.67
CA GLN A 222 16.12 -24.68 -7.01
C GLN A 222 15.81 -23.21 -7.33
N LEU A 223 14.61 -22.73 -7.01
CA LEU A 223 14.09 -21.43 -7.45
C LEU A 223 15.09 -20.27 -7.30
N PHE A 224 15.80 -20.16 -6.17
CA PHE A 224 16.77 -19.11 -5.90
C PHE A 224 18.17 -19.65 -5.56
N MET A 225 18.44 -20.89 -5.84
CA MET A 225 19.72 -21.53 -5.58
C MET A 225 20.69 -21.27 -6.75
N LYS A 226 21.75 -20.45 -6.52
CA LYS A 226 22.77 -20.18 -7.53
C LYS A 226 23.97 -21.14 -7.45
N SER A 227 24.20 -21.81 -6.31
CA SER A 227 25.31 -22.73 -6.12
C SER A 227 24.87 -23.95 -5.31
N ARG A 228 25.50 -25.07 -5.59
CA ARG A 228 25.30 -26.35 -4.88
C ARG A 228 26.57 -26.79 -4.15
N SER A 229 27.59 -25.91 -4.15
CA SER A 229 28.90 -26.17 -3.54
C SER A 229 28.86 -26.04 -2.02
N TYR A 230 29.84 -26.67 -1.37
CA TYR A 230 30.05 -26.47 0.06
C TYR A 230 30.63 -25.08 0.33
N ASN A 231 29.85 -24.23 0.95
CA ASN A 231 30.23 -22.94 1.52
C ASN A 231 29.11 -22.46 2.45
N GLU A 232 29.15 -21.24 2.96
CA GLU A 232 28.09 -20.67 3.78
C GLU A 232 26.76 -20.63 3.02
N GLY A 233 25.65 -20.95 3.74
CA GLY A 233 24.32 -21.10 3.17
C GLY A 233 23.90 -19.90 2.32
N THR A 234 24.06 -18.67 2.84
CA THR A 234 23.67 -17.44 2.15
C THR A 234 24.37 -17.21 0.81
N ASN A 235 25.62 -17.72 0.65
CA ASN A 235 26.37 -17.59 -0.59
C ASN A 235 25.79 -18.44 -1.74
N ASN A 236 24.86 -19.34 -1.42
CA ASN A 236 24.20 -20.18 -2.41
C ASN A 236 22.89 -19.58 -2.93
N PHE A 237 22.44 -18.43 -2.42
CA PHE A 237 21.32 -17.70 -2.99
C PHE A 237 21.72 -16.81 -4.16
N VAL A 238 20.79 -16.63 -5.09
CA VAL A 238 20.85 -15.61 -6.13
C VAL A 238 20.92 -14.24 -5.46
N SER A 239 21.71 -13.33 -5.99
CA SER A 239 21.80 -11.98 -5.43
C SER A 239 20.47 -11.23 -5.57
N LYS A 240 20.18 -10.31 -4.66
CA LYS A 240 18.97 -9.49 -4.69
C LYS A 240 18.80 -8.72 -6.02
N ASP A 241 19.92 -8.33 -6.64
CA ASP A 241 19.90 -7.56 -7.89
C ASP A 241 19.63 -8.42 -9.13
N THR A 242 19.70 -9.75 -8.99
CA THR A 242 19.43 -10.70 -10.08
C THR A 242 18.01 -11.29 -10.02
N VAL A 243 17.35 -11.26 -8.86
CA VAL A 243 15.96 -11.71 -8.78
C VAL A 243 15.02 -10.71 -9.47
N PRO A 244 13.79 -11.12 -9.84
CA PRO A 244 12.82 -10.19 -10.41
C PRO A 244 12.61 -8.95 -9.53
N ALA A 245 12.43 -7.79 -10.15
CA ALA A 245 12.31 -6.52 -9.42
C ALA A 245 11.19 -6.55 -8.36
N LEU A 246 10.07 -7.16 -8.68
CA LEU A 246 8.97 -7.30 -7.72
C LEU A 246 9.32 -8.22 -6.54
N THR A 247 10.19 -9.21 -6.77
CA THR A 247 10.71 -10.08 -5.71
C THR A 247 11.67 -9.33 -4.78
N GLY A 248 12.58 -8.53 -5.34
CA GLY A 248 13.65 -7.89 -4.57
C GLY A 248 13.25 -6.56 -3.93
N TYR A 249 12.43 -5.76 -4.60
CA TYR A 249 12.18 -4.36 -4.24
C TYR A 249 10.74 -4.04 -3.90
N GLY A 250 9.77 -4.83 -4.38
CA GLY A 250 8.36 -4.63 -4.10
C GLY A 250 7.55 -4.18 -5.32
N PHE A 251 6.31 -3.82 -5.06
CA PHE A 251 5.32 -3.50 -6.10
C PHE A 251 4.63 -2.17 -5.79
N SER A 252 4.48 -1.35 -6.81
CA SER A 252 3.68 -0.12 -6.75
C SER A 252 2.38 -0.34 -7.52
N PRO A 253 1.29 -0.69 -6.83
CA PRO A 253 0.02 -0.94 -7.49
C PRO A 253 -0.53 0.35 -8.10
N ASN A 254 -0.90 0.25 -9.37
CA ASN A 254 -1.64 1.29 -10.07
C ASN A 254 -2.85 0.62 -10.73
N VAL A 255 -4.00 0.68 -10.07
CA VAL A 255 -5.27 0.14 -10.59
C VAL A 255 -6.33 1.22 -10.57
N VAL A 256 -7.34 1.06 -11.42
CA VAL A 256 -8.45 2.00 -11.56
C VAL A 256 -9.76 1.28 -11.35
N ALA A 257 -10.63 1.87 -10.53
CA ALA A 257 -12.01 1.44 -10.35
C ALA A 257 -12.96 2.61 -10.64
N VAL A 258 -14.00 2.37 -11.42
CA VAL A 258 -15.08 3.33 -11.66
C VAL A 258 -16.26 2.96 -10.78
N ILE A 259 -16.68 3.90 -9.96
CA ILE A 259 -17.83 3.76 -9.06
C ILE A 259 -18.97 4.63 -9.59
N THR A 260 -20.16 4.05 -9.63
CA THR A 260 -21.41 4.78 -9.88
C THR A 260 -22.32 4.71 -8.67
N ALA A 261 -23.05 5.77 -8.40
CA ALA A 261 -24.05 5.85 -7.33
C ALA A 261 -25.27 6.64 -7.78
N ASP A 262 -26.41 6.47 -7.11
CA ASP A 262 -27.60 7.25 -7.39
C ASP A 262 -27.39 8.73 -7.05
N LYS A 263 -28.13 9.63 -7.72
CA LYS A 263 -28.02 11.09 -7.46
C LYS A 263 -28.35 11.49 -6.01
N THR A 264 -29.14 10.68 -5.32
CA THR A 264 -29.51 10.87 -3.90
C THR A 264 -28.45 10.41 -2.92
N GLU A 265 -27.48 9.59 -3.35
CA GLU A 265 -26.40 9.10 -2.48
C GLU A 265 -25.59 10.27 -1.93
N SER A 266 -25.43 10.35 -0.61
CA SER A 266 -24.64 11.42 0.03
C SER A 266 -23.21 11.00 0.32
N THR A 267 -23.02 9.77 0.80
CA THR A 267 -21.73 9.21 1.16
C THR A 267 -21.69 7.72 0.86
N SER A 268 -20.50 7.19 0.57
CA SER A 268 -20.26 5.75 0.42
C SER A 268 -18.95 5.38 1.09
N ASP A 269 -18.88 4.21 1.72
CA ASP A 269 -17.67 3.73 2.36
C ASP A 269 -16.91 2.80 1.41
N LEU A 270 -15.64 3.11 1.20
CA LEU A 270 -14.71 2.37 0.35
C LEU A 270 -13.55 1.86 1.19
N LYS A 271 -13.35 0.54 1.18
CA LYS A 271 -12.21 -0.11 1.81
C LYS A 271 -11.15 -0.46 0.75
N ILE A 272 -9.91 -0.04 0.97
CA ILE A 272 -8.76 -0.42 0.14
C ILE A 272 -7.78 -1.22 0.99
N THR A 273 -7.41 -2.39 0.50
CA THR A 273 -6.41 -3.26 1.13
C THR A 273 -5.29 -3.55 0.14
N ASN A 274 -4.07 -3.18 0.51
CA ASN A 274 -2.87 -3.67 -0.15
C ASN A 274 -2.23 -4.78 0.68
N ARG A 275 -1.82 -5.86 0.01
CA ARG A 275 -1.38 -7.10 0.65
C ARG A 275 -0.15 -7.67 -0.05
N ARG A 276 0.74 -8.25 0.73
CA ARG A 276 1.86 -9.07 0.28
C ARG A 276 1.73 -10.47 0.84
N ILE A 277 1.75 -11.48 -0.05
CA ILE A 277 1.89 -12.89 0.31
C ILE A 277 3.35 -13.26 0.06
N SER A 278 4.02 -13.85 1.06
CA SER A 278 5.41 -14.25 0.92
C SER A 278 5.60 -15.73 1.22
N ASP A 279 6.48 -16.34 0.44
CA ASP A 279 6.98 -17.68 0.65
C ASP A 279 8.24 -17.64 1.52
N GLN A 280 8.56 -18.78 2.12
CA GLN A 280 9.83 -19.03 2.77
C GLN A 280 10.60 -20.08 1.97
N TYR A 281 11.63 -19.65 1.25
CA TYR A 281 12.56 -20.53 0.55
C TYR A 281 13.72 -20.87 1.47
N ASN A 282 13.95 -22.15 1.70
CA ASN A 282 15.01 -22.64 2.56
C ASN A 282 15.98 -23.52 1.77
N ILE A 283 17.25 -23.45 2.13
CA ILE A 283 18.27 -24.41 1.71
C ILE A 283 18.93 -25.02 2.94
N GLU A 284 19.19 -26.33 2.88
CA GLU A 284 19.85 -27.10 3.92
C GLU A 284 20.96 -27.95 3.33
N TRP A 285 22.09 -28.10 4.06
CA TRP A 285 23.18 -28.97 3.67
C TRP A 285 22.84 -30.43 4.03
N VAL A 286 22.55 -31.23 3.04
CA VAL A 286 22.17 -32.64 3.21
C VAL A 286 23.01 -33.52 2.32
N SER A 287 23.67 -34.53 2.89
CA SER A 287 24.45 -35.52 2.14
C SER A 287 25.40 -34.91 1.11
N SER A 288 26.20 -33.93 1.54
CA SER A 288 27.25 -33.26 0.76
C SER A 288 26.74 -32.35 -0.36
N LYS A 289 25.52 -31.85 -0.26
CA LYS A 289 24.92 -30.90 -1.20
C LYS A 289 23.86 -30.02 -0.54
N TRP A 290 23.54 -28.89 -1.17
CA TRP A 290 22.43 -28.05 -0.76
C TRP A 290 21.11 -28.63 -1.31
N TRP A 291 20.12 -28.70 -0.43
CA TRP A 291 18.76 -29.10 -0.74
C TRP A 291 17.81 -27.92 -0.53
N GLY A 292 17.05 -27.54 -1.57
CA GLY A 292 16.11 -26.42 -1.53
C GLY A 292 14.66 -26.86 -1.29
N THR A 293 13.93 -26.06 -0.51
CA THR A 293 12.50 -26.24 -0.24
C THR A 293 11.82 -24.89 -0.26
N ASN A 294 10.70 -24.74 -0.98
CA ASN A 294 9.88 -23.53 -0.99
C ASN A 294 8.58 -23.78 -0.21
N ASN A 295 8.45 -23.16 0.97
CA ASN A 295 7.22 -23.18 1.76
C ASN A 295 6.32 -22.04 1.31
N LYS A 296 5.21 -22.38 0.67
CA LYS A 296 4.31 -21.40 0.04
C LYS A 296 3.44 -20.68 1.05
N ASP A 297 3.11 -19.43 0.73
CA ASP A 297 2.12 -18.59 1.42
C ASP A 297 2.34 -18.53 2.96
N THR A 298 3.62 -18.58 3.37
CA THR A 298 4.02 -18.63 4.79
C THR A 298 3.65 -17.35 5.53
N TYR A 299 3.70 -16.22 4.84
CA TYR A 299 3.40 -14.91 5.44
C TYR A 299 2.30 -14.22 4.63
N ASN A 300 1.37 -13.60 5.37
CA ASN A 300 0.27 -12.80 4.82
C ASN A 300 0.23 -11.46 5.55
N GLU A 301 0.77 -10.43 4.90
CA GLU A 301 0.95 -9.11 5.49
C GLU A 301 0.16 -8.09 4.67
N PHE A 302 -0.65 -7.27 5.33
CA PHE A 302 -1.54 -6.34 4.64
C PHE A 302 -1.73 -5.04 5.42
N PHE A 303 -2.15 -4.01 4.71
CA PHE A 303 -2.57 -2.73 5.25
C PHE A 303 -3.91 -2.32 4.64
N THR A 304 -4.89 -2.06 5.49
CA THR A 304 -6.26 -1.71 5.10
C THR A 304 -6.60 -0.30 5.55
N ASN A 305 -7.25 0.45 4.68
CA ASN A 305 -7.83 1.75 4.99
C ASN A 305 -9.31 1.77 4.62
N ASN A 306 -10.11 2.39 5.49
CA ASN A 306 -11.51 2.70 5.23
C ASN A 306 -11.61 4.18 4.88
N TYR A 307 -12.18 4.45 3.71
CA TYR A 307 -12.37 5.79 3.18
C TYR A 307 -13.87 6.06 3.08
N LYS A 308 -14.24 7.31 3.33
CA LYS A 308 -15.58 7.83 3.05
C LYS A 308 -15.53 8.71 1.81
N LEU A 309 -16.30 8.34 0.81
CA LEU A 309 -16.54 9.15 -0.39
C LEU A 309 -17.72 10.09 -0.11
N ASP A 310 -17.45 11.38 0.03
CA ASP A 310 -18.47 12.42 0.17
C ASP A 310 -18.85 12.93 -1.23
N TRP A 311 -19.98 12.46 -1.72
CA TRP A 311 -20.49 12.79 -3.05
C TRP A 311 -21.00 14.22 -3.18
N LYS A 312 -21.34 14.87 -2.04
CA LYS A 312 -21.83 16.24 -2.05
C LYS A 312 -20.69 17.25 -2.11
N ASN A 313 -19.65 17.01 -1.30
CA ASN A 313 -18.49 17.89 -1.20
C ASN A 313 -17.35 17.48 -2.13
N HIS A 314 -17.50 16.38 -2.89
CA HIS A 314 -16.50 15.81 -3.80
C HIS A 314 -15.14 15.58 -3.10
N GLN A 315 -15.19 14.95 -1.92
CA GLN A 315 -14.01 14.69 -1.10
C GLN A 315 -13.93 13.22 -0.68
N VAL A 316 -12.69 12.73 -0.59
CA VAL A 316 -12.39 11.48 0.07
C VAL A 316 -11.76 11.76 1.43
N THR A 317 -12.30 11.16 2.49
CA THR A 317 -11.75 11.24 3.84
C THR A 317 -11.46 9.84 4.36
N LEU A 318 -10.54 9.71 5.31
CA LEU A 318 -10.42 8.48 6.08
C LEU A 318 -11.62 8.35 7.01
N ASP A 319 -12.15 7.14 7.16
CA ASP A 319 -13.16 6.86 8.18
C ASP A 319 -12.50 6.89 9.56
N ASN A 320 -12.52 8.07 10.16
CA ASN A 320 -11.90 8.32 11.46
C ASN A 320 -12.51 7.46 12.58
N GLN A 321 -13.75 7.03 12.46
CA GLN A 321 -14.40 6.26 13.51
C GLN A 321 -13.81 4.84 13.63
N LYS A 322 -13.64 4.12 12.53
CA LYS A 322 -12.98 2.81 12.54
C LYS A 322 -11.49 2.90 12.87
N ALA A 323 -10.80 3.91 12.32
CA ALA A 323 -9.40 4.14 12.66
C ALA A 323 -9.23 4.45 14.15
N LEU A 324 -10.16 5.19 14.76
CA LEU A 324 -10.18 5.47 16.19
C LEU A 324 -10.48 4.22 17.03
N GLU A 325 -11.39 3.34 16.58
CA GLU A 325 -11.67 2.07 17.25
C GLU A 325 -10.47 1.13 17.26
N GLU A 326 -9.80 0.95 16.12
CA GLU A 326 -8.58 0.14 16.01
C GLU A 326 -7.45 0.74 16.86
N GLN A 327 -7.32 2.05 16.89
CA GLN A 327 -6.37 2.78 17.72
C GLN A 327 -6.67 2.62 19.21
N MET A 328 -7.93 2.64 19.62
CA MET A 328 -8.33 2.38 21.01
C MET A 328 -7.99 0.95 21.45
N ILE A 329 -8.15 -0.05 20.59
CA ILE A 329 -7.71 -1.43 20.85
C ILE A 329 -6.20 -1.47 21.05
N GLY A 330 -5.43 -0.82 20.19
CA GLY A 330 -3.99 -0.71 20.31
C GLY A 330 -3.56 -0.05 21.63
N ILE A 331 -4.18 1.06 22.00
CA ILE A 331 -3.92 1.79 23.26
C ILE A 331 -4.27 0.94 24.48
N ASN A 332 -5.37 0.21 24.47
CA ASN A 332 -5.75 -0.70 25.57
C ASN A 332 -4.73 -1.82 25.76
N ASN A 333 -4.20 -2.36 24.68
CA ASN A 333 -3.13 -3.36 24.74
C ASN A 333 -1.84 -2.79 25.36
N VAL A 334 -1.47 -1.54 25.02
CA VAL A 334 -0.35 -0.83 25.60
C VAL A 334 -0.57 -0.57 27.09
N ASN A 335 -1.74 -0.12 27.52
CA ASN A 335 -2.07 0.13 28.91
C ASN A 335 -1.88 -1.14 29.77
N ASN A 336 -2.14 -2.32 29.23
CA ASN A 336 -1.91 -3.60 29.89
C ASN A 336 -0.41 -3.94 30.04
N GLN A 337 0.42 -3.45 29.13
CA GLN A 337 1.88 -3.69 29.15
C GLN A 337 2.63 -2.71 30.08
N LEU A 338 2.16 -1.47 30.19
CA LEU A 338 2.85 -0.39 30.90
C LEU A 338 2.77 -0.46 32.43
N ASN A 339 1.82 -1.13 33.01
CA ASN A 339 1.52 -0.98 34.46
C ASN A 339 2.22 -2.03 35.35
N LYS A 340 3.49 -2.31 35.13
CA LYS A 340 4.30 -3.25 35.91
C LYS A 340 4.82 -2.66 37.22
N GLY A 341 4.98 -1.34 37.30
CA GLY A 341 5.47 -0.61 38.49
C GLY A 341 4.37 -0.16 39.46
N LYS A 342 4.74 0.66 40.47
CA LYS A 342 3.81 1.28 41.42
C LYS A 342 3.01 2.42 40.78
N GLY A 343 3.63 3.19 39.88
CA GLY A 343 2.94 4.19 39.08
C GLY A 343 1.99 3.52 38.09
N LYS A 344 0.82 4.08 37.91
CA LYS A 344 -0.15 3.61 36.91
C LYS A 344 -0.41 4.71 35.90
N LEU A 345 -0.22 4.39 34.64
CA LEU A 345 -0.43 5.28 33.50
C LEU A 345 -1.47 4.65 32.58
N SER A 346 -2.45 5.42 32.17
CA SER A 346 -3.47 5.00 31.21
C SER A 346 -3.60 6.04 30.11
N PHE A 347 -3.58 5.56 28.88
CA PHE A 347 -3.86 6.34 27.70
C PHE A 347 -5.30 6.11 27.24
N SER A 348 -5.90 7.15 26.70
CA SER A 348 -7.24 7.11 26.10
C SER A 348 -7.32 8.08 24.93
N MET A 349 -8.31 7.88 24.07
CA MET A 349 -8.62 8.83 23.00
C MET A 349 -9.84 9.68 23.37
N ASN A 350 -9.76 10.97 23.14
CA ASN A 350 -10.90 11.89 23.15
C ASN A 350 -11.04 12.50 21.75
N GLY A 351 -11.89 11.87 20.92
CA GLY A 351 -11.86 12.09 19.48
C GLY A 351 -10.52 11.69 18.87
N ASP A 352 -9.85 12.59 18.16
CA ASP A 352 -8.52 12.40 17.57
C ASP A 352 -7.35 12.74 18.52
N GLN A 353 -7.64 13.16 19.76
CA GLN A 353 -6.66 13.59 20.73
C GLN A 353 -6.29 12.48 21.72
N LEU A 354 -4.98 12.20 21.86
CA LEU A 354 -4.43 11.35 22.91
C LEU A 354 -4.52 12.06 24.27
N LYS A 355 -5.06 11.37 25.24
CA LYS A 355 -5.10 11.79 26.66
C LYS A 355 -4.36 10.78 27.51
N ALA A 356 -3.72 11.27 28.57
CA ALA A 356 -3.07 10.43 29.56
C ALA A 356 -3.61 10.77 30.96
N THR A 357 -3.86 9.72 31.77
CA THR A 357 -4.21 9.83 33.17
C THR A 357 -3.22 9.00 34.00
N SER A 358 -2.97 9.42 35.22
CA SER A 358 -2.04 8.72 36.10
C SER A 358 -2.60 8.58 37.51
N SER A 359 -2.24 7.46 38.20
CA SER A 359 -2.37 7.33 39.65
C SER A 359 -1.04 6.91 40.25
N ASN A 360 -0.83 7.24 41.53
CA ASN A 360 0.49 7.15 42.16
C ASN A 360 1.55 7.96 41.41
N ALA A 361 1.25 9.22 41.13
CA ALA A 361 1.92 10.11 40.21
C ALA A 361 3.45 10.28 40.42
N GLY A 362 3.95 10.05 41.64
CA GLY A 362 5.37 10.12 41.99
C GLY A 362 6.21 8.88 41.66
N TYR A 363 5.61 7.83 41.11
CA TYR A 363 6.29 6.58 40.77
C TYR A 363 6.40 6.36 39.27
N GLY A 364 7.40 5.57 38.85
CA GLY A 364 7.57 5.13 37.46
C GLY A 364 6.61 4.01 37.07
N ILE A 365 6.54 3.75 35.76
CA ILE A 365 5.66 2.71 35.14
C ILE A 365 6.16 1.29 35.33
N SER A 366 7.48 1.11 35.48
CA SER A 366 8.13 -0.20 35.58
C SER A 366 9.32 -0.14 36.53
N TYR A 367 9.83 -1.29 36.92
CA TYR A 367 11.09 -1.46 37.64
C TYR A 367 12.23 -1.96 36.74
N GLU A 368 11.91 -2.28 35.47
CA GLU A 368 12.85 -2.74 34.46
C GLU A 368 13.26 -1.57 33.56
N ASP A 369 14.47 -1.63 32.98
CA ASP A 369 14.93 -0.61 32.00
C ASP A 369 14.09 -0.71 30.72
N GLU A 370 13.05 0.10 30.63
CA GLU A 370 12.15 0.16 29.49
C GLU A 370 12.06 1.60 28.95
N ASN A 371 12.24 1.74 27.64
CA ASN A 371 12.03 2.99 26.94
C ASN A 371 10.81 2.88 26.05
N TRP A 372 9.96 3.91 26.06
CA TRP A 372 8.73 3.97 25.31
C TRP A 372 8.65 5.21 24.44
N GLY A 373 8.11 5.10 23.25
CA GLY A 373 7.89 6.19 22.33
C GLY A 373 6.43 6.35 21.96
N ILE A 374 6.00 7.60 21.81
CA ILE A 374 4.72 7.96 21.20
C ILE A 374 5.02 8.50 19.81
N PHE A 375 4.34 7.95 18.83
CA PHE A 375 4.49 8.28 17.42
C PHE A 375 3.14 8.75 16.87
N VAL A 376 3.16 9.82 16.10
CA VAL A 376 2.01 10.30 15.34
C VAL A 376 2.35 10.17 13.87
N ASN A 377 1.56 9.41 13.12
CA ASN A 377 1.81 9.15 11.70
C ASN A 377 3.24 8.62 11.42
N GLY A 378 3.79 7.85 12.37
CA GLY A 378 5.14 7.29 12.29
C GLY A 378 6.26 8.23 12.75
N GLU A 379 6.00 9.51 13.01
CA GLU A 379 6.95 10.43 13.58
C GLU A 379 6.94 10.38 15.10
N LYS A 380 8.12 10.23 15.71
CA LYS A 380 8.27 10.18 17.16
C LYS A 380 8.10 11.57 17.79
N VAL A 381 7.02 11.73 18.55
CA VAL A 381 6.66 13.03 19.16
C VAL A 381 6.99 13.13 20.65
N TYR A 382 7.09 11.99 21.34
CA TYR A 382 7.42 11.96 22.78
C TYR A 382 8.11 10.65 23.16
N THR A 383 8.99 10.69 24.18
CA THR A 383 9.62 9.51 24.77
C THR A 383 9.57 9.58 26.28
N PHE A 384 9.41 8.41 26.91
CA PHE A 384 9.45 8.27 28.37
C PHE A 384 10.06 6.91 28.73
N ASN A 385 10.52 6.79 29.96
CA ASN A 385 11.13 5.56 30.46
C ASN A 385 10.66 5.26 31.89
N GLU A 386 11.18 4.20 32.47
CA GLU A 386 10.88 3.75 33.84
C GLU A 386 11.20 4.80 34.92
N LYS A 387 12.18 5.69 34.67
CA LYS A 387 12.60 6.77 35.60
C LYS A 387 11.67 7.98 35.53
N THR A 388 10.92 8.12 34.45
CA THR A 388 9.94 9.20 34.32
C THR A 388 8.71 8.88 35.16
N THR A 389 8.35 9.77 36.07
CA THR A 389 7.15 9.54 36.89
C THR A 389 5.89 9.62 36.05
N VAL A 390 4.90 8.78 36.34
CA VAL A 390 3.64 8.75 35.56
C VAL A 390 2.88 10.09 35.62
N GLY A 391 3.07 10.85 36.70
CA GLY A 391 2.54 12.20 36.82
C GLY A 391 3.13 13.16 35.78
N ASN A 392 4.45 13.12 35.58
CA ASN A 392 5.13 13.93 34.57
C ASN A 392 4.71 13.50 33.17
N ILE A 393 4.70 12.19 32.89
CA ILE A 393 4.29 11.68 31.57
C ILE A 393 2.87 12.15 31.22
N SER A 394 1.91 11.99 32.14
CA SER A 394 0.52 12.39 31.87
C SER A 394 0.37 13.90 31.68
N ASN A 395 1.10 14.72 32.46
CA ASN A 395 1.08 16.16 32.30
C ASN A 395 1.67 16.61 30.95
N ASP A 396 2.80 16.04 30.55
CA ASP A 396 3.48 16.40 29.30
C ASP A 396 2.62 16.02 28.09
N ILE A 397 2.06 14.82 28.07
CA ILE A 397 1.20 14.36 26.96
C ILE A 397 -0.04 15.25 26.82
N ASN A 398 -0.68 15.59 27.95
CA ASN A 398 -1.86 16.45 27.91
C ASN A 398 -1.53 17.88 27.48
N LYS A 399 -0.32 18.39 27.81
CA LYS A 399 0.18 19.70 27.34
C LYS A 399 0.56 19.69 25.85
N LEU A 400 1.19 18.63 25.36
CA LEU A 400 1.60 18.51 23.96
C LEU A 400 0.41 18.45 22.99
N ASN A 401 -0.82 18.19 23.49
CA ASN A 401 -2.04 18.13 22.69
C ASN A 401 -1.90 17.23 21.45
N ILE A 402 -1.35 16.04 21.67
CA ILE A 402 -1.06 15.07 20.61
C ILE A 402 -2.37 14.66 19.91
N LYS A 403 -2.45 14.92 18.60
CA LYS A 403 -3.62 14.64 17.79
C LYS A 403 -3.23 13.92 16.51
N GLY A 404 -4.10 13.06 16.03
CA GLY A 404 -3.95 12.44 14.72
C GLY A 404 -4.71 11.13 14.57
N PRO A 405 -4.94 10.71 13.32
CA PRO A 405 -5.64 9.45 13.03
C PRO A 405 -4.79 8.20 13.32
N TYR A 406 -3.46 8.35 13.49
CA TYR A 406 -2.54 7.24 13.73
C TYR A 406 -1.55 7.59 14.84
N ILE A 407 -1.95 7.28 16.07
CA ILE A 407 -1.07 7.40 17.24
C ILE A 407 -0.65 5.99 17.66
N GLU A 408 0.63 5.75 17.70
CA GLU A 408 1.22 4.49 18.15
C GLU A 408 2.04 4.72 19.41
N ILE A 409 1.89 3.86 20.39
CA ILE A 409 2.70 3.85 21.61
C ILE A 409 3.40 2.50 21.64
N LYS A 410 4.72 2.48 21.69
CA LYS A 410 5.51 1.24 21.67
C LYS A 410 6.81 1.36 22.41
N GLN A 411 7.32 0.22 22.83
CA GLN A 411 8.67 0.09 23.38
C GLN A 411 9.72 0.32 22.28
N ILE A 412 10.80 1.03 22.60
CA ILE A 412 11.85 1.45 21.66
C ILE A 412 13.24 1.05 22.16
#